data_ae663bc83c91e2aaf76950acb4f49a57
#
_entry.id   ae663bc83c91e2aaf76950acb4f49a57
#
_cell.length_a   1.000
_cell.length_b   1.000
_cell.length_c   1.000
_cell.angle_alpha   90.00
_cell.angle_beta   90.00
_cell.angle_gamma   90.00
#
_symmetry.space_group_name_H-M   'P 1'
#
loop_
_entity.id
_entity.type
_entity.pdbx_description
1 polymer ?
#
loop_
_entity_poly.entity_id
_entity_poly.type
_entity_poly.pdbx_seq_one_letter_code
_entity_poly.pdbx_strand_id
1 'polypeptide(L)'
;MKNIKLIVSDLDGTLLPYGQENLSENVKNRIRRIIECGVTFTVSSGRTYNELFGFLGEFSDRIYFTCCDGALTVKNGKVIYGRRIENGDIGMFFSKRSDDFSFVLHGAFENYSFGNIPSEAEKYNCIPVRNIFDVKEKIFKITSFGGKISLPDYCGIRTHWDGGDNSVSQYVNRYCNKSTALSDLQMRLMLAKYDTAVLGDRGNDVCMVKNAKYSYCIGNGCVELSDKCAFRFDCGELALDDIIGRL
;
A
#
# COMPACT_ATOMS: atom_id res chain seq x y z
N MET A 1 -22.72 -11.11 -19.16
CA MET A 1 -21.77 -10.04 -19.55
C MET A 1 -20.68 -9.96 -18.48
N LYS A 2 -19.46 -10.14 -18.88
CA LYS A 2 -18.27 -10.04 -18.03
C LYS A 2 -18.11 -8.60 -17.58
N ASN A 3 -18.15 -8.33 -16.26
CA ASN A 3 -18.26 -6.95 -15.78
C ASN A 3 -17.05 -6.46 -14.95
N ILE A 4 -16.05 -7.33 -14.67
CA ILE A 4 -14.88 -6.90 -13.92
C ILE A 4 -13.90 -6.26 -14.90
N LYS A 5 -13.57 -4.98 -14.65
CA LYS A 5 -12.61 -4.21 -15.46
C LYS A 5 -11.43 -3.71 -14.63
N LEU A 6 -11.56 -3.70 -13.30
CA LEU A 6 -10.53 -3.30 -12.36
C LEU A 6 -10.43 -4.32 -11.23
N ILE A 7 -9.23 -4.80 -10.96
CA ILE A 7 -8.91 -5.61 -9.80
C ILE A 7 -7.91 -4.85 -8.94
N VAL A 8 -8.21 -4.74 -7.64
CA VAL A 8 -7.31 -4.14 -6.65
C VAL A 8 -7.04 -5.17 -5.58
N SER A 9 -5.81 -5.61 -5.48
CA SER A 9 -5.40 -6.64 -4.52
C SER A 9 -4.41 -6.09 -3.52
N ASP A 10 -4.63 -6.38 -2.25
CA ASP A 10 -3.55 -6.33 -1.28
C ASP A 10 -2.46 -7.34 -1.65
N LEU A 11 -1.26 -7.17 -1.05
CA LEU A 11 -0.11 -8.04 -1.28
C LEU A 11 0.07 -9.04 -0.14
N ASP A 12 0.39 -8.55 1.07
CA ASP A 12 0.85 -9.36 2.21
C ASP A 12 -0.31 -10.08 2.89
N GLY A 13 -0.28 -11.42 2.89
CA GLY A 13 -1.40 -12.25 3.37
C GLY A 13 -2.48 -12.48 2.31
N THR A 14 -2.41 -11.76 1.18
CA THR A 14 -3.39 -11.86 0.08
C THR A 14 -2.78 -12.56 -1.14
N LEU A 15 -1.87 -11.92 -1.88
CA LEU A 15 -1.15 -12.53 -3.00
C LEU A 15 0.14 -13.21 -2.56
N LEU A 16 0.78 -12.66 -1.54
CA LEU A 16 1.99 -13.16 -0.91
C LEU A 16 1.63 -13.73 0.47
N PRO A 17 1.59 -15.05 0.64
CA PRO A 17 1.34 -15.67 1.93
C PRO A 17 2.37 -15.22 2.98
N TYR A 18 1.95 -15.06 4.23
CA TYR A 18 2.86 -14.69 5.32
C TYR A 18 4.01 -15.69 5.44
N GLY A 19 5.22 -15.17 5.63
CA GLY A 19 6.45 -15.97 5.71
C GLY A 19 7.08 -16.32 4.36
N GLN A 20 6.46 -15.93 3.24
CA GLN A 20 7.06 -16.08 1.92
C GLN A 20 7.79 -14.79 1.51
N GLU A 21 8.96 -14.95 0.89
CA GLU A 21 9.78 -13.84 0.43
C GLU A 21 9.49 -13.43 -1.02
N ASN A 22 8.86 -14.30 -1.80
CA ASN A 22 8.60 -14.08 -3.22
C ASN A 22 7.19 -14.52 -3.61
N LEU A 23 6.62 -13.84 -4.59
CA LEU A 23 5.37 -14.26 -5.24
C LEU A 23 5.59 -15.56 -6.02
N SER A 24 4.65 -16.50 -5.90
CA SER A 24 4.68 -17.72 -6.69
C SER A 24 4.47 -17.42 -8.17
N GLU A 25 5.09 -18.22 -9.05
CA GLU A 25 4.84 -18.13 -10.49
C GLU A 25 3.37 -18.40 -10.84
N ASN A 26 2.67 -19.16 -10.02
CA ASN A 26 1.25 -19.39 -10.17
C ASN A 26 0.43 -18.09 -10.02
N VAL A 27 0.71 -17.26 -9.03
CA VAL A 27 0.10 -15.92 -8.86
C VAL A 27 0.44 -15.02 -10.04
N LYS A 28 1.72 -14.96 -10.43
CA LYS A 28 2.17 -14.14 -11.56
C LYS A 28 1.50 -14.54 -12.87
N ASN A 29 1.35 -15.83 -13.14
CA ASN A 29 0.66 -16.34 -14.35
C ASN A 29 -0.81 -15.93 -14.37
N ARG A 30 -1.50 -15.92 -13.23
CA ARG A 30 -2.88 -15.44 -13.12
C ARG A 30 -2.98 -13.93 -13.36
N ILE A 31 -2.05 -13.16 -12.84
CA ILE A 31 -1.96 -11.71 -13.12
C ILE A 31 -1.75 -11.47 -14.61
N ARG A 32 -0.84 -12.20 -15.28
CA ARG A 32 -0.65 -12.11 -16.75
C ARG A 32 -1.94 -12.38 -17.50
N ARG A 33 -2.63 -13.46 -17.17
CA ARG A 33 -3.89 -13.84 -17.81
C ARG A 33 -4.98 -12.78 -17.63
N ILE A 34 -5.09 -12.19 -16.42
CA ILE A 34 -6.02 -11.09 -16.13
C ILE A 34 -5.75 -9.89 -17.03
N ILE A 35 -4.48 -9.49 -17.13
CA ILE A 35 -4.04 -8.37 -17.96
C ILE A 35 -4.31 -8.64 -19.44
N GLU A 36 -4.06 -9.86 -19.91
CA GLU A 36 -4.34 -10.30 -21.29
C GLU A 36 -5.83 -10.29 -21.64
N CYS A 37 -6.70 -10.47 -20.66
CA CYS A 37 -8.14 -10.27 -20.81
C CYS A 37 -8.56 -8.80 -20.90
N GLY A 38 -7.62 -7.84 -20.86
CA GLY A 38 -7.89 -6.40 -20.92
C GLY A 38 -8.36 -5.80 -19.60
N VAL A 39 -8.18 -6.50 -18.47
CA VAL A 39 -8.57 -6.04 -17.15
C VAL A 39 -7.42 -5.28 -16.50
N THR A 40 -7.70 -4.11 -15.94
CA THR A 40 -6.73 -3.36 -15.17
C THR A 40 -6.45 -4.06 -13.85
N PHE A 41 -5.18 -4.31 -13.56
CA PHE A 41 -4.73 -4.87 -12.30
C PHE A 41 -3.96 -3.83 -11.47
N THR A 42 -4.21 -3.81 -10.16
CA THR A 42 -3.57 -2.91 -9.21
C THR A 42 -3.19 -3.68 -7.97
N VAL A 43 -1.92 -3.57 -7.54
CA VAL A 43 -1.52 -3.96 -6.19
C VAL A 43 -1.69 -2.77 -5.26
N SER A 44 -2.25 -2.97 -4.03
CA SER A 44 -2.49 -1.91 -3.05
C SER A 44 -1.98 -2.34 -1.68
N SER A 45 -0.87 -1.77 -1.22
CA SER A 45 -0.17 -2.20 -0.01
C SER A 45 0.33 -1.03 0.84
N GLY A 46 0.64 -1.31 2.11
CA GLY A 46 1.39 -0.41 2.98
C GLY A 46 2.87 -0.26 2.60
N ARG A 47 3.38 -1.11 1.72
CA ARG A 47 4.77 -1.07 1.23
C ARG A 47 5.04 0.16 0.36
N THR A 48 6.31 0.54 0.23
CA THR A 48 6.78 1.57 -0.70
C THR A 48 6.76 1.07 -2.15
N TYR A 49 6.90 1.99 -3.11
CA TYR A 49 6.98 1.60 -4.52
C TYR A 49 8.15 0.66 -4.82
N ASN A 50 9.33 0.95 -4.28
CA ASN A 50 10.52 0.12 -4.52
C ASN A 50 10.36 -1.31 -3.96
N GLU A 51 9.72 -1.45 -2.79
CA GLU A 51 9.40 -2.76 -2.23
C GLU A 51 8.41 -3.52 -3.14
N LEU A 52 7.34 -2.88 -3.61
CA LEU A 52 6.37 -3.51 -4.52
C LEU A 52 6.97 -3.83 -5.89
N PHE A 53 7.85 -2.96 -6.39
CA PHE A 53 8.58 -3.18 -7.64
C PHE A 53 9.46 -4.44 -7.57
N GLY A 54 10.06 -4.73 -6.41
CA GLY A 54 10.81 -5.96 -6.19
C GLY A 54 9.98 -7.24 -6.44
N PHE A 55 8.68 -7.23 -6.12
CA PHE A 55 7.78 -8.37 -6.32
C PHE A 55 7.15 -8.45 -7.72
N LEU A 56 6.80 -7.29 -8.29
CA LEU A 56 5.94 -7.17 -9.46
C LEU A 56 6.52 -6.28 -10.56
N GLY A 57 7.82 -5.98 -10.51
CA GLY A 57 8.50 -5.11 -11.47
C GLY A 57 8.39 -5.55 -12.92
N GLU A 58 8.27 -6.86 -13.17
CA GLU A 58 8.01 -7.43 -14.50
C GLU A 58 6.69 -6.94 -15.13
N PHE A 59 5.76 -6.43 -14.30
CA PHE A 59 4.48 -5.87 -14.75
C PHE A 59 4.43 -4.34 -14.69
N SER A 60 5.55 -3.66 -14.43
CA SER A 60 5.60 -2.23 -14.08
C SER A 60 4.97 -1.30 -15.12
N ASP A 61 5.00 -1.67 -16.40
CA ASP A 61 4.35 -0.97 -17.51
C ASP A 61 2.86 -1.32 -17.67
N ARG A 62 2.39 -2.41 -17.04
CA ARG A 62 1.06 -3.00 -17.26
C ARG A 62 0.10 -2.84 -16.08
N ILE A 63 0.60 -2.80 -14.82
CA ILE A 63 -0.23 -2.67 -13.62
C ILE A 63 -0.04 -1.32 -12.92
N TYR A 64 -0.94 -0.99 -12.00
CA TYR A 64 -0.79 0.12 -11.08
C TYR A 64 -0.25 -0.35 -9.72
N PHE A 65 0.59 0.48 -9.12
CA PHE A 65 1.14 0.27 -7.78
C PHE A 65 0.58 1.32 -6.85
N THR A 66 -0.35 0.96 -5.99
CA THR A 66 -0.82 1.79 -4.88
C THR A 66 0.00 1.46 -3.65
N CYS A 67 0.79 2.42 -3.19
CA CYS A 67 1.83 2.28 -2.18
C CYS A 67 1.48 3.08 -0.93
N CYS A 68 2.21 2.83 0.16
CA CYS A 68 2.13 3.63 1.38
C CYS A 68 0.68 3.75 1.90
N ASP A 69 -0.05 2.64 1.92
CA ASP A 69 -1.47 2.57 2.35
C ASP A 69 -2.39 3.55 1.61
N GLY A 70 -2.17 3.70 0.30
CA GLY A 70 -2.98 4.58 -0.54
C GLY A 70 -2.50 6.04 -0.60
N ALA A 71 -1.33 6.36 -0.06
CA ALA A 71 -0.76 7.70 -0.18
C ALA A 71 -0.18 7.99 -1.56
N LEU A 72 0.21 6.97 -2.31
CA LEU A 72 0.89 7.09 -3.60
C LEU A 72 0.38 6.04 -4.58
N THR A 73 0.10 6.41 -5.83
CA THR A 73 -0.12 5.48 -6.93
C THR A 73 0.85 5.77 -8.08
N VAL A 74 1.56 4.74 -8.51
CA VAL A 74 2.56 4.80 -9.60
C VAL A 74 2.12 3.88 -10.74
N LYS A 75 2.34 4.32 -11.97
CA LYS A 75 2.16 3.55 -13.20
C LYS A 75 3.31 3.86 -14.16
N ASN A 76 3.96 2.83 -14.66
CA ASN A 76 5.06 2.97 -15.61
C ASN A 76 6.12 4.01 -15.14
N GLY A 77 6.57 3.89 -13.88
CA GLY A 77 7.55 4.79 -13.27
C GLY A 77 7.10 6.24 -13.09
N LYS A 78 5.80 6.55 -13.24
CA LYS A 78 5.25 7.89 -13.08
C LYS A 78 4.23 7.94 -11.94
N VAL A 79 4.33 8.96 -11.11
CA VAL A 79 3.33 9.24 -10.07
C VAL A 79 2.04 9.70 -10.74
N ILE A 80 0.97 8.90 -10.56
CA ILE A 80 -0.37 9.18 -11.09
C ILE A 80 -1.22 9.90 -10.04
N TYR A 81 -1.09 9.48 -8.78
CA TYR A 81 -1.78 10.05 -7.64
C TYR A 81 -0.83 10.13 -6.45
N GLY A 82 -0.98 11.15 -5.62
CA GLY A 82 -0.18 11.28 -4.41
C GLY A 82 -0.79 12.25 -3.41
N ARG A 83 -0.94 11.78 -2.16
CA ARG A 83 -1.23 12.59 -0.98
C ARG A 83 0.00 12.61 -0.10
N ARG A 84 0.86 13.61 -0.33
CA ARG A 84 2.07 13.79 0.48
C ARG A 84 1.74 14.19 1.91
N ILE A 85 2.69 14.00 2.78
CA ILE A 85 2.74 14.66 4.09
C ILE A 85 3.24 16.09 3.84
N GLU A 86 2.55 17.09 4.37
CA GLU A 86 2.92 18.48 4.16
C GLU A 86 4.15 18.86 5.01
N ASN A 87 4.99 19.77 4.53
CA ASN A 87 6.23 20.15 5.21
C ASN A 87 6.01 20.67 6.64
N GLY A 88 4.92 21.39 6.87
CA GLY A 88 4.54 21.85 8.20
C GLY A 88 4.24 20.70 9.18
N ASP A 89 3.55 19.65 8.69
CA ASP A 89 3.26 18.45 9.48
C ASP A 89 4.52 17.64 9.75
N ILE A 90 5.45 17.57 8.78
CA ILE A 90 6.76 16.93 8.96
C ILE A 90 7.56 17.72 10.03
N GLY A 91 7.57 19.04 9.96
CA GLY A 91 8.22 19.88 10.97
C GLY A 91 7.65 19.66 12.37
N MET A 92 6.32 19.56 12.49
CA MET A 92 5.64 19.22 13.74
C MET A 92 6.02 17.83 14.23
N PHE A 93 6.03 16.82 13.34
CA PHE A 93 6.46 15.47 13.66
C PHE A 93 7.88 15.47 14.26
N PHE A 94 8.81 16.14 13.60
CA PHE A 94 10.19 16.26 14.09
C PHE A 94 10.32 17.00 15.42
N SER A 95 9.47 17.99 15.69
CA SER A 95 9.50 18.73 16.97
C SER A 95 9.03 17.90 18.17
N LYS A 96 8.35 16.79 17.93
CA LYS A 96 7.83 15.89 18.97
C LYS A 96 8.71 14.66 19.21
N ARG A 97 9.81 14.50 18.44
CA ARG A 97 10.73 13.38 18.62
C ARG A 97 11.60 13.57 19.87
N SER A 98 12.07 12.47 20.45
CA SER A 98 13.22 12.46 21.36
C SER A 98 14.52 12.26 20.56
N ASP A 99 15.67 12.51 21.18
CA ASP A 99 16.98 12.41 20.52
C ASP A 99 17.33 10.96 20.09
N ASP A 100 16.72 9.96 20.74
CA ASP A 100 16.96 8.54 20.46
C ASP A 100 16.19 8.02 19.23
N PHE A 101 15.32 8.84 18.62
CA PHE A 101 14.54 8.44 17.46
C PHE A 101 15.35 8.58 16.17
N SER A 102 15.25 7.56 15.32
CA SER A 102 15.67 7.63 13.93
C SER A 102 14.50 7.41 12.99
N PHE A 103 14.61 7.90 11.76
CA PHE A 103 13.51 7.93 10.81
C PHE A 103 13.95 7.54 9.41
N VAL A 104 13.05 6.89 8.70
CA VAL A 104 13.08 6.80 7.25
C VAL A 104 11.90 7.59 6.69
N LEU A 105 12.21 8.54 5.82
CA LEU A 105 11.25 9.33 5.07
C LEU A 105 11.13 8.73 3.66
N HIS A 106 9.97 8.24 3.32
CA HIS A 106 9.74 7.58 2.04
C HIS A 106 9.17 8.57 1.01
N GLY A 107 9.96 8.87 -0.01
CA GLY A 107 9.54 9.58 -1.20
C GLY A 107 8.75 8.68 -2.17
N ALA A 108 8.61 9.12 -3.40
CA ALA A 108 8.00 8.28 -4.43
C ALA A 108 8.95 7.17 -4.90
N PHE A 109 10.23 7.51 -5.06
CA PHE A 109 11.25 6.63 -5.62
C PHE A 109 12.50 6.53 -4.72
N GLU A 110 12.78 7.54 -3.91
CA GLU A 110 13.92 7.59 -3.01
C GLU A 110 13.47 7.55 -1.55
N ASN A 111 14.33 6.96 -0.71
CA ASN A 111 14.14 6.99 0.74
C ASN A 111 15.26 7.79 1.37
N TYR A 112 14.96 8.47 2.46
CA TYR A 112 15.90 9.33 3.18
C TYR A 112 15.95 8.90 4.64
N SER A 113 17.15 8.78 5.20
CA SER A 113 17.33 8.44 6.62
C SER A 113 17.77 9.66 7.44
N PHE A 114 17.21 9.76 8.63
CA PHE A 114 17.57 10.74 9.64
C PHE A 114 17.94 10.03 10.95
N GLY A 115 19.12 10.35 11.50
CA GLY A 115 19.68 9.65 12.66
C GLY A 115 20.27 8.28 12.29
N ASN A 116 20.62 7.53 13.31
CA ASN A 116 21.19 6.19 13.16
C ASN A 116 20.07 5.17 12.99
N ILE A 117 19.77 4.81 11.76
CA ILE A 117 18.75 3.80 11.47
C ILE A 117 19.27 2.40 11.86
N PRO A 118 18.40 1.52 12.40
CA PRO A 118 18.75 0.14 12.71
C PRO A 118 18.94 -0.69 11.43
N SER A 119 19.57 -1.86 11.56
CA SER A 119 19.86 -2.77 10.44
C SER A 119 18.61 -3.20 9.66
N GLU A 120 17.47 -3.33 10.33
CA GLU A 120 16.18 -3.64 9.68
C GLU A 120 15.74 -2.58 8.66
N ALA A 121 16.28 -1.36 8.77
CA ALA A 121 15.99 -0.26 7.85
C ALA A 121 16.93 -0.21 6.63
N GLU A 122 18.03 -0.97 6.63
CA GLU A 122 18.98 -1.04 5.50
C GLU A 122 18.29 -1.45 4.19
N LYS A 123 17.27 -2.28 4.27
CA LYS A 123 16.43 -2.70 3.13
C LYS A 123 15.82 -1.54 2.33
N TYR A 124 15.70 -0.37 2.93
CA TYR A 124 15.13 0.81 2.26
C TYR A 124 16.16 1.56 1.40
N ASN A 125 17.46 1.22 1.49
CA ASN A 125 18.54 1.86 0.73
C ASN A 125 18.45 3.39 0.77
N CYS A 126 18.57 3.95 1.98
CA CYS A 126 18.29 5.36 2.24
C CYS A 126 19.46 6.28 1.91
N ILE A 127 19.13 7.49 1.45
CA ILE A 127 20.05 8.63 1.35
C ILE A 127 20.12 9.29 2.74
N PRO A 128 21.27 9.33 3.43
CA PRO A 128 21.37 10.01 4.71
C PRO A 128 21.16 11.52 4.55
N VAL A 129 20.33 12.11 5.43
CA VAL A 129 20.08 13.55 5.47
C VAL A 129 20.29 14.11 6.90
N ARG A 130 20.69 15.37 7.01
CA ARG A 130 20.90 16.03 8.30
C ARG A 130 19.68 16.83 8.75
N ASN A 131 18.89 17.29 7.80
CA ASN A 131 17.67 18.04 8.07
C ASN A 131 16.64 17.79 6.96
N ILE A 132 15.39 18.21 7.20
CA ILE A 132 14.28 18.00 6.24
C ILE A 132 14.48 18.76 4.93
N PHE A 133 15.25 19.85 4.91
CA PHE A 133 15.49 20.65 3.69
C PHE A 133 16.44 19.95 2.72
N ASP A 134 17.15 18.91 3.16
CA ASP A 134 17.99 18.06 2.29
C ASP A 134 17.16 17.05 1.48
N VAL A 135 15.91 16.85 1.86
CA VAL A 135 14.99 15.93 1.17
C VAL A 135 14.49 16.56 -0.14
N LYS A 136 14.75 15.90 -1.27
CA LYS A 136 14.43 16.41 -2.60
C LYS A 136 13.05 16.02 -3.10
N GLU A 137 12.47 14.96 -2.56
CA GLU A 137 11.16 14.44 -2.97
C GLU A 137 10.03 14.83 -2.00
N LYS A 138 8.81 14.71 -2.46
CA LYS A 138 7.61 14.74 -1.61
C LYS A 138 7.56 13.47 -0.78
N ILE A 139 7.29 13.59 0.52
CA ILE A 139 7.23 12.46 1.45
C ILE A 139 5.81 11.94 1.55
N PHE A 140 5.64 10.64 1.40
CA PHE A 140 4.35 9.94 1.44
C PHE A 140 4.17 9.07 2.68
N LYS A 141 5.28 8.63 3.29
CA LYS A 141 5.28 7.80 4.49
C LYS A 141 6.50 8.13 5.35
N ILE A 142 6.36 8.01 6.66
CA ILE A 142 7.47 8.09 7.62
C ILE A 142 7.49 6.75 8.38
N THR A 143 8.67 6.16 8.53
CA THR A 143 8.90 5.05 9.46
C THR A 143 9.79 5.57 10.58
N SER A 144 9.34 5.50 11.83
CA SER A 144 10.14 5.84 13.00
C SER A 144 10.64 4.59 13.71
N PHE A 145 11.82 4.66 14.26
CA PHE A 145 12.44 3.66 15.12
C PHE A 145 12.74 4.31 16.47
N GLY A 146 12.48 3.59 17.55
CA GLY A 146 12.63 4.09 18.92
C GLY A 146 11.30 4.45 19.60
N GLY A 147 10.17 4.23 18.94
CA GLY A 147 8.86 4.38 19.55
C GLY A 147 7.81 5.10 18.70
N LYS A 148 6.64 5.27 19.29
CA LYS A 148 5.51 5.97 18.70
C LYS A 148 5.52 7.44 19.07
N ILE A 149 5.43 8.31 18.09
CA ILE A 149 5.30 9.76 18.28
C ILE A 149 3.83 10.10 18.41
N SER A 150 3.45 10.72 19.52
CA SER A 150 2.11 11.24 19.72
C SER A 150 1.96 12.59 19.02
N LEU A 151 1.04 12.66 18.09
CA LEU A 151 0.74 13.86 17.30
C LEU A 151 -0.61 14.45 17.70
N PRO A 152 -0.77 15.77 17.68
CA PRO A 152 -2.05 16.40 17.98
C PRO A 152 -3.07 16.11 16.88
N ASP A 153 -4.36 16.15 17.23
CA ASP A 153 -5.47 15.80 16.30
C ASP A 153 -5.55 16.68 15.05
N TYR A 154 -5.05 17.91 15.11
CA TYR A 154 -5.01 18.82 13.95
C TYR A 154 -3.83 18.56 13.02
N CYS A 155 -2.86 17.69 13.37
CA CYS A 155 -1.77 17.31 12.49
C CYS A 155 -2.29 16.52 11.30
N GLY A 156 -1.79 16.82 10.11
CA GLY A 156 -2.13 16.15 8.86
C GLY A 156 -1.59 14.71 8.73
N ILE A 157 -0.95 14.19 9.79
CA ILE A 157 -0.36 12.85 9.85
C ILE A 157 -1.20 11.96 10.77
N ARG A 158 -1.35 10.70 10.41
CA ARG A 158 -1.86 9.64 11.29
C ARG A 158 -0.89 8.48 11.39
N THR A 159 -0.89 7.80 12.52
CA THR A 159 -0.27 6.48 12.64
C THR A 159 -1.02 5.52 11.72
N HIS A 160 -0.27 4.83 10.87
CA HIS A 160 -0.81 3.78 10.01
C HIS A 160 -0.64 2.40 10.64
N TRP A 161 0.54 2.15 11.19
CA TRP A 161 0.90 0.91 11.84
C TRP A 161 1.89 1.17 12.99
N ASP A 162 1.76 0.42 14.07
CA ASP A 162 2.75 0.34 15.13
C ASP A 162 3.11 -1.16 15.33
N GLY A 163 4.38 -1.46 15.40
CA GLY A 163 4.86 -2.78 15.82
C GLY A 163 4.38 -3.03 17.24
N GLY A 164 3.80 -4.16 17.55
CA GLY A 164 3.14 -4.43 18.82
C GLY A 164 3.92 -4.13 20.10
N ASP A 165 5.24 -3.93 19.99
CA ASP A 165 6.16 -3.46 21.05
C ASP A 165 6.44 -1.95 21.01
N ASN A 166 5.79 -1.22 20.09
CA ASN A 166 6.01 0.20 19.80
C ASN A 166 7.46 0.57 19.37
N SER A 167 8.30 -0.38 19.03
CA SER A 167 9.69 -0.10 18.59
C SER A 167 9.73 0.54 17.22
N VAL A 168 8.80 0.18 16.34
CA VAL A 168 8.69 0.72 14.98
C VAL A 168 7.26 1.23 14.75
N SER A 169 7.13 2.44 14.24
CA SER A 169 5.82 3.01 13.89
C SER A 169 5.86 3.62 12.49
N GLN A 170 4.74 3.50 11.77
CA GLN A 170 4.59 4.04 10.42
C GLN A 170 3.49 5.10 10.37
N TYR A 171 3.76 6.17 9.63
CA TYR A 171 2.88 7.32 9.55
C TYR A 171 2.65 7.71 8.09
N VAL A 172 1.43 8.09 7.78
CA VAL A 172 1.00 8.55 6.46
C VAL A 172 0.13 9.80 6.61
N ASN A 173 -0.16 10.47 5.50
CA ASN A 173 -1.15 11.55 5.51
C ASN A 173 -2.49 11.03 6.04
N ARG A 174 -3.12 11.76 6.96
CA ARG A 174 -4.34 11.32 7.66
C ARG A 174 -5.55 11.11 6.75
N TYR A 175 -5.55 11.74 5.58
CA TYR A 175 -6.65 11.67 4.62
C TYR A 175 -6.46 10.60 3.54
N CYS A 176 -5.40 9.79 3.63
CA CYS A 176 -5.19 8.69 2.70
C CYS A 176 -5.49 7.33 3.34
N ASN A 177 -5.98 6.44 2.52
CA ASN A 177 -6.12 5.01 2.77
C ASN A 177 -6.29 4.28 1.43
N LYS A 178 -6.30 2.96 1.43
CA LYS A 178 -6.48 2.17 0.20
C LYS A 178 -7.76 2.53 -0.58
N SER A 179 -8.84 2.87 0.13
CA SER A 179 -10.11 3.28 -0.50
C SER A 179 -10.02 4.64 -1.22
N THR A 180 -9.27 5.60 -0.68
CA THR A 180 -9.13 6.91 -1.35
C THR A 180 -8.34 6.80 -2.64
N ALA A 181 -7.27 5.98 -2.66
CA ALA A 181 -6.53 5.69 -3.89
C ALA A 181 -7.35 4.89 -4.91
N LEU A 182 -8.13 3.90 -4.44
CA LEU A 182 -9.05 3.16 -5.30
C LEU A 182 -10.08 4.08 -5.95
N SER A 183 -10.69 5.00 -5.18
CA SER A 183 -11.67 5.95 -5.72
C SER A 183 -11.06 6.89 -6.76
N ASP A 184 -9.84 7.38 -6.53
CA ASP A 184 -9.11 8.19 -7.51
C ASP A 184 -8.85 7.39 -8.80
N LEU A 185 -8.41 6.14 -8.67
CA LEU A 185 -8.15 5.27 -9.82
C LEU A 185 -9.43 4.95 -10.61
N GLN A 186 -10.53 4.65 -9.92
CA GLN A 186 -11.83 4.45 -10.56
C GLN A 186 -12.28 5.69 -11.36
N MET A 187 -12.12 6.87 -10.79
CA MET A 187 -12.45 8.13 -11.46
C MET A 187 -11.59 8.34 -12.74
N ARG A 188 -10.29 8.11 -12.66
CA ARG A 188 -9.36 8.23 -13.80
C ARG A 188 -9.65 7.25 -14.93
N LEU A 189 -10.05 6.05 -14.57
CA LEU A 189 -10.39 4.98 -15.52
C LEU A 189 -11.86 5.03 -15.97
N MET A 190 -12.66 5.98 -15.46
CA MET A 190 -14.11 6.06 -15.69
C MET A 190 -14.84 4.75 -15.34
N LEU A 191 -14.42 4.11 -14.25
CA LEU A 191 -14.98 2.86 -13.76
C LEU A 191 -15.76 3.10 -12.46
N ALA A 192 -16.75 2.24 -12.21
CA ALA A 192 -17.57 2.27 -11.01
C ALA A 192 -17.32 1.03 -10.13
N LYS A 193 -17.92 1.02 -8.94
CA LYS A 193 -17.87 -0.14 -8.04
C LYS A 193 -18.33 -1.44 -8.71
N TYR A 194 -19.28 -1.35 -9.66
CA TYR A 194 -19.82 -2.51 -10.37
C TYR A 194 -18.82 -3.16 -11.34
N ASP A 195 -17.79 -2.42 -11.73
CA ASP A 195 -16.71 -2.87 -12.60
C ASP A 195 -15.49 -3.37 -11.79
N THR A 196 -15.55 -3.33 -10.44
CA THR A 196 -14.38 -3.48 -9.58
C THR A 196 -14.47 -4.73 -8.71
N ALA A 197 -13.33 -5.44 -8.61
CA ALA A 197 -13.06 -6.48 -7.63
C ALA A 197 -11.95 -6.04 -6.67
N VAL A 198 -12.08 -6.35 -5.37
CA VAL A 198 -11.06 -6.09 -4.35
C VAL A 198 -10.74 -7.36 -3.58
N LEU A 199 -9.46 -7.56 -3.27
CA LEU A 199 -8.95 -8.69 -2.48
C LEU A 199 -8.16 -8.13 -1.30
N GLY A 200 -8.31 -8.74 -0.13
CA GLY A 200 -7.57 -8.38 1.08
C GLY A 200 -7.70 -9.40 2.19
N ASP A 201 -6.96 -9.18 3.28
CA ASP A 201 -6.96 -10.07 4.45
C ASP A 201 -7.05 -9.31 5.79
N ARG A 202 -6.79 -8.00 5.83
CA ARG A 202 -6.70 -7.23 7.08
C ARG A 202 -7.66 -6.03 7.16
N GLY A 203 -7.68 -5.41 8.34
CA GLY A 203 -8.55 -4.27 8.65
C GLY A 203 -8.36 -3.05 7.75
N ASN A 204 -7.15 -2.80 7.25
CA ASN A 204 -6.89 -1.71 6.30
C ASN A 204 -7.50 -1.95 4.91
N ASP A 205 -7.92 -3.19 4.59
CA ASP A 205 -8.60 -3.55 3.34
C ASP A 205 -10.11 -3.34 3.42
N VAL A 206 -10.68 -3.34 4.63
CA VAL A 206 -12.12 -3.15 4.86
C VAL A 206 -12.65 -1.90 4.15
N CYS A 207 -11.86 -0.84 4.13
CA CYS A 207 -12.25 0.42 3.50
C CYS A 207 -12.47 0.29 1.98
N MET A 208 -11.84 -0.68 1.29
CA MET A 208 -12.00 -0.90 -0.15
C MET A 208 -13.33 -1.57 -0.52
N VAL A 209 -13.89 -2.40 0.38
CA VAL A 209 -15.07 -3.24 0.10
C VAL A 209 -16.27 -2.43 -0.39
N LYS A 210 -16.52 -1.25 0.19
CA LYS A 210 -17.64 -0.39 -0.21
C LYS A 210 -17.53 0.14 -1.65
N ASN A 211 -16.32 0.16 -2.20
CA ASN A 211 -16.01 0.66 -3.55
C ASN A 211 -15.95 -0.45 -4.60
N ALA A 212 -16.33 -1.68 -4.25
CA ALA A 212 -16.32 -2.82 -5.16
C ALA A 212 -17.62 -3.62 -5.11
N LYS A 213 -18.00 -4.21 -6.23
CA LYS A 213 -19.09 -5.18 -6.29
C LYS A 213 -18.63 -6.57 -5.87
N TYR A 214 -17.40 -6.92 -6.23
CA TYR A 214 -16.80 -8.21 -5.95
C TYR A 214 -15.72 -8.01 -4.89
N SER A 215 -15.94 -8.50 -3.68
CA SER A 215 -15.00 -8.37 -2.57
C SER A 215 -14.63 -9.74 -2.02
N TYR A 216 -13.34 -9.97 -1.88
CA TYR A 216 -12.74 -11.25 -1.54
C TYR A 216 -11.94 -11.11 -0.25
N CYS A 217 -12.29 -11.90 0.75
CA CYS A 217 -11.50 -12.09 1.96
C CYS A 217 -10.62 -13.33 1.79
N ILE A 218 -9.32 -13.19 2.04
CA ILE A 218 -8.32 -14.22 1.77
C ILE A 218 -7.80 -14.82 3.09
N GLY A 219 -7.65 -16.13 3.10
CA GLY A 219 -7.12 -16.89 4.22
C GLY A 219 -7.93 -16.68 5.49
N ASN A 220 -7.24 -16.65 6.64
CA ASN A 220 -7.82 -16.31 7.94
C ASN A 220 -7.90 -14.79 8.14
N GLY A 221 -8.47 -14.08 7.15
CA GLY A 221 -8.65 -12.64 7.20
C GLY A 221 -9.42 -12.19 8.44
N CYS A 222 -9.20 -10.93 8.86
CA CYS A 222 -9.84 -10.41 10.06
C CYS A 222 -11.37 -10.49 9.97
N VAL A 223 -12.03 -10.74 11.11
CA VAL A 223 -13.49 -10.91 11.20
C VAL A 223 -14.22 -9.74 10.53
N GLU A 224 -13.77 -8.50 10.79
CA GLU A 224 -14.40 -7.31 10.22
C GLU A 224 -14.42 -7.30 8.68
N LEU A 225 -13.34 -7.74 8.03
CA LEU A 225 -13.26 -7.87 6.57
C LEU A 225 -14.12 -9.03 6.09
N SER A 226 -13.98 -10.18 6.75
CA SER A 226 -14.69 -11.40 6.41
C SER A 226 -16.21 -11.19 6.39
N ASP A 227 -16.76 -10.45 7.36
CA ASP A 227 -18.20 -10.19 7.47
C ASP A 227 -18.75 -9.25 6.38
N LYS A 228 -17.88 -8.47 5.75
CA LYS A 228 -18.26 -7.49 4.70
C LYS A 228 -18.01 -8.00 3.28
N CYS A 229 -17.15 -9.00 3.11
CA CYS A 229 -16.81 -9.53 1.79
C CYS A 229 -17.88 -10.47 1.24
N ALA A 230 -18.09 -10.39 -0.07
CA ALA A 230 -19.02 -11.27 -0.79
C ALA A 230 -18.50 -12.71 -0.94
N PHE A 231 -17.17 -12.88 -0.98
CA PHE A 231 -16.51 -14.16 -1.22
C PHE A 231 -15.38 -14.37 -0.21
N ARG A 232 -15.10 -15.65 0.10
CA ARG A 232 -14.00 -16.06 0.97
C ARG A 232 -13.24 -17.19 0.31
N PHE A 233 -11.91 -17.09 0.31
CA PHE A 233 -11.01 -18.09 -0.26
C PHE A 233 -9.80 -18.30 0.65
N ASP A 234 -9.29 -19.52 0.69
CA ASP A 234 -8.15 -19.88 1.54
C ASP A 234 -6.84 -19.21 1.10
N CYS A 235 -6.71 -18.88 -0.18
CA CYS A 235 -5.53 -18.20 -0.71
C CYS A 235 -5.87 -17.31 -1.92
N GLY A 236 -4.96 -16.37 -2.21
CA GLY A 236 -5.11 -15.45 -3.33
C GLY A 236 -5.19 -16.14 -4.69
N GLU A 237 -4.50 -17.27 -4.89
CA GLU A 237 -4.53 -18.03 -6.12
C GLU A 237 -5.96 -18.48 -6.48
N LEU A 238 -6.69 -19.06 -5.52
CA LEU A 238 -8.06 -19.52 -5.72
C LEU A 238 -9.02 -18.34 -5.98
N ALA A 239 -8.81 -17.21 -5.30
CA ALA A 239 -9.61 -16.01 -5.54
C ALA A 239 -9.37 -15.44 -6.96
N LEU A 240 -8.13 -15.44 -7.43
CA LEU A 240 -7.80 -15.03 -8.81
C LEU A 240 -8.40 -15.99 -9.83
N ASP A 241 -8.45 -17.31 -9.55
CA ASP A 241 -9.11 -18.29 -10.44
C ASP A 241 -10.62 -18.05 -10.53
N ASP A 242 -11.30 -17.75 -9.41
CA ASP A 242 -12.71 -17.37 -9.43
C ASP A 242 -12.95 -16.10 -10.25
N ILE A 243 -12.10 -15.09 -10.09
CA ILE A 243 -12.16 -13.85 -10.86
C ILE A 243 -11.97 -14.15 -12.37
N ILE A 244 -10.95 -14.93 -12.74
CA ILE A 244 -10.70 -15.33 -14.14
C ILE A 244 -11.91 -16.08 -14.72
N GLY A 245 -12.55 -16.92 -13.94
CA GLY A 245 -13.79 -17.62 -14.35
C GLY A 245 -14.96 -16.67 -14.62
N ARG A 246 -14.93 -15.45 -14.04
CA ARG A 246 -15.95 -14.39 -14.24
C ARG A 246 -15.62 -13.44 -15.39
N LEU A 247 -14.39 -13.43 -15.92
CA LEU A 247 -13.96 -12.65 -17.07
C LEU A 247 -14.40 -13.27 -18.39
#